data_98e403c32c55bc17e9db4d9cbaf40c6d
#
_entry.id   98e403c32c55bc17e9db4d9cbaf40c6d
#
_cell.length_a   1.000
_cell.length_b   1.000
_cell.length_c   1.000
_cell.angle_alpha   90.00
_cell.angle_beta   90.00
_cell.angle_gamma   90.00
#
_symmetry.space_group_name_H-M   'P 1'
#
loop_
_entity.id
_entity.type
_entity.pdbx_description
1 polymer ?
#
loop_
_entity_poly.entity_id
_entity_poly.type
_entity_poly.pdbx_seq_one_letter_code
_entity_poly.pdbx_strand_id
1 'polypeptide(L)'
;EGKWGGEVKDRPILFSGPMVRAIREGRKTQTRRLIKFEWSGSREALMHQATFDPAYKCPYGKPGDRLWVRETWGLMANHDVTDWFRDSIVGIPESELRELYLVEHAANWRIPSESAYWRPSIHMPRWASRITLEIVSLRVEKLQNISNEDCWNEGMCDATNPERKANRKWFSELWESINGLGSWDLNPWV
;
A
#
# COMPACT_ATOMS: atom_id res chain seq x y z
N GLU A 1 5.87 -13.30 26.36
CA GLU A 1 5.87 -11.90 25.91
C GLU A 1 7.27 -11.54 25.40
N GLY A 2 7.50 -11.79 24.09
CA GLY A 2 8.75 -11.43 23.42
C GLY A 2 8.78 -9.94 23.13
N LYS A 3 9.54 -9.17 23.90
CA LYS A 3 9.82 -7.76 23.63
C LYS A 3 10.60 -7.64 22.33
N TRP A 4 9.94 -7.18 21.28
CA TRP A 4 10.59 -6.64 20.07
C TRP A 4 11.21 -5.28 20.42
N GLY A 5 12.31 -5.27 21.18
CA GLY A 5 13.05 -4.07 21.51
C GLY A 5 13.87 -3.58 20.32
N GLY A 6 13.54 -2.43 19.78
CA GLY A 6 14.28 -1.78 18.71
C GLY A 6 13.57 -0.49 18.27
N GLU A 7 14.33 0.41 17.65
CA GLU A 7 13.82 1.66 17.11
C GLU A 7 12.68 1.40 16.11
N VAL A 8 11.58 2.13 16.24
CA VAL A 8 10.45 2.12 15.31
C VAL A 8 10.91 2.67 13.96
N LYS A 9 10.67 1.92 12.88
CA LYS A 9 11.08 2.33 11.54
C LYS A 9 9.88 2.73 10.70
N ASP A 10 10.05 3.83 9.96
CA ASP A 10 9.09 4.29 8.95
C ASP A 10 9.51 3.76 7.58
N ARG A 11 8.62 3.04 6.89
CA ARG A 11 8.86 2.49 5.55
C ARG A 11 7.77 2.88 4.58
N PRO A 12 8.08 3.07 3.29
CA PRO A 12 7.07 3.34 2.28
C PRO A 12 6.28 2.08 1.91
N ILE A 13 4.98 2.27 1.65
CA ILE A 13 4.14 1.25 1.02
C ILE A 13 3.27 1.88 -0.07
N LEU A 14 3.16 1.20 -1.22
CA LEU A 14 2.38 1.67 -2.36
C LEU A 14 0.95 1.14 -2.29
N PHE A 15 -0.03 2.03 -2.47
CA PHE A 15 -1.44 1.68 -2.64
C PHE A 15 -2.06 2.42 -3.83
N SER A 16 -2.97 1.73 -4.51
CA SER A 16 -3.80 2.35 -5.54
C SER A 16 -4.88 3.24 -4.92
N GLY A 17 -5.43 4.17 -5.70
CA GLY A 17 -6.48 5.07 -5.23
C GLY A 17 -7.68 4.36 -4.55
N PRO A 18 -8.24 3.29 -5.13
CA PRO A 18 -9.30 2.51 -4.46
C PRO A 18 -8.89 1.93 -3.12
N MET A 19 -7.65 1.44 -2.99
CA MET A 19 -7.13 0.92 -1.72
C MET A 19 -6.96 2.02 -0.68
N VAL A 20 -6.48 3.19 -1.10
CA VAL A 20 -6.36 4.36 -0.21
C VAL A 20 -7.72 4.80 0.31
N ARG A 21 -8.75 4.84 -0.55
CA ARG A 21 -10.12 5.13 -0.10
C ARG A 21 -10.59 4.11 0.92
N ALA A 22 -10.38 2.82 0.66
CA ALA A 22 -10.76 1.75 1.58
C ALA A 22 -10.05 1.84 2.95
N ILE A 23 -8.77 2.27 2.96
CA ILE A 23 -8.03 2.55 4.20
C ILE A 23 -8.67 3.72 4.97
N ARG A 24 -8.93 4.82 4.29
CA ARG A 24 -9.53 6.02 4.92
C ARG A 24 -10.95 5.79 5.44
N GLU A 25 -11.69 4.88 4.84
CA GLU A 25 -13.02 4.45 5.26
C GLU A 25 -12.96 3.34 6.34
N GLY A 26 -11.78 2.92 6.78
CA GLY A 26 -11.59 1.88 7.78
C GLY A 26 -11.91 0.45 7.32
N ARG A 27 -12.18 0.25 6.01
CA ARG A 27 -12.53 -1.06 5.46
C ARG A 27 -11.30 -1.93 5.19
N LYS A 28 -10.18 -1.31 4.79
CA LYS A 28 -8.93 -2.03 4.52
C LYS A 28 -8.00 -1.96 5.72
N THR A 29 -7.85 -3.08 6.41
CA THR A 29 -7.03 -3.22 7.60
C THR A 29 -5.86 -4.18 7.42
N GLN A 30 -5.79 -4.91 6.31
CA GLN A 30 -4.69 -5.81 5.97
C GLN A 30 -4.30 -5.72 4.50
N THR A 31 -3.12 -6.20 4.17
CA THR A 31 -2.62 -6.29 2.79
C THR A 31 -1.72 -7.49 2.61
N ARG A 32 -1.95 -8.23 1.53
CA ARG A 32 -1.09 -9.35 1.11
C ARG A 32 -0.07 -8.85 0.10
N ARG A 33 1.16 -9.30 0.27
CA ARG A 33 2.27 -8.99 -0.64
C ARG A 33 3.02 -10.25 -0.98
N LEU A 34 3.39 -10.38 -2.25
CA LEU A 34 4.17 -11.51 -2.73
C LEU A 34 5.51 -11.57 -2.00
N ILE A 35 5.80 -12.72 -1.39
CA ILE A 35 7.11 -12.99 -0.81
C ILE A 35 8.04 -13.40 -1.94
N LYS A 36 9.08 -12.60 -2.19
CA LYS A 36 10.14 -12.91 -3.15
C LYS A 36 11.23 -13.66 -2.41
N PHE A 37 11.38 -14.93 -2.73
CA PHE A 37 12.46 -15.74 -2.18
C PHE A 37 13.62 -15.79 -3.16
N GLU A 38 14.79 -15.33 -2.73
CA GLU A 38 16.09 -15.64 -3.34
C GLU A 38 16.77 -16.70 -2.47
N TRP A 39 16.24 -17.94 -2.44
CA TRP A 39 16.83 -18.95 -1.58
C TRP A 39 16.83 -20.36 -2.16
N SER A 40 17.92 -21.13 -1.83
CA SER A 40 18.21 -22.47 -2.33
C SER A 40 17.75 -23.64 -1.44
N GLY A 41 16.97 -23.39 -0.36
CA GLY A 41 16.50 -24.41 0.57
C GLY A 41 15.05 -24.86 0.35
N SER A 42 14.57 -25.84 1.13
CA SER A 42 13.18 -26.29 1.02
C SER A 42 12.20 -25.22 1.52
N ARG A 43 11.08 -25.07 0.80
CA ARG A 43 10.04 -24.09 1.13
C ARG A 43 9.44 -24.30 2.53
N GLU A 44 9.37 -25.55 2.99
CA GLU A 44 8.84 -25.93 4.29
C GLU A 44 9.74 -25.45 5.44
N ALA A 45 11.06 -25.55 5.28
CA ALA A 45 12.02 -25.03 6.26
C ALA A 45 11.92 -23.50 6.41
N LEU A 46 11.60 -22.80 5.32
CA LEU A 46 11.39 -21.35 5.32
C LEU A 46 10.13 -20.95 6.08
N MET A 47 9.06 -21.74 5.99
CA MET A 47 7.81 -21.45 6.69
C MET A 47 7.97 -21.53 8.21
N HIS A 48 8.70 -22.52 8.68
CA HIS A 48 9.06 -22.61 10.09
C HIS A 48 9.95 -21.45 10.52
N GLN A 49 10.89 -21.04 9.67
CA GLN A 49 11.78 -19.93 9.95
C GLN A 49 11.09 -18.56 9.84
N ALA A 50 10.26 -18.32 8.83
CA ALA A 50 9.58 -17.03 8.65
C ALA A 50 8.61 -16.69 9.81
N THR A 51 8.05 -17.71 10.47
CA THR A 51 7.18 -17.52 11.64
C THR A 51 7.95 -17.41 12.96
N PHE A 52 9.19 -17.93 13.02
CA PHE A 52 9.95 -18.02 14.27
C PHE A 52 11.39 -17.49 14.18
N ASP A 53 11.91 -17.21 12.99
CA ASP A 53 13.30 -16.74 12.84
C ASP A 53 13.38 -15.21 12.90
N PRO A 54 14.06 -14.66 13.93
CA PRO A 54 14.36 -13.24 13.99
C PRO A 54 15.22 -12.74 12.81
N ALA A 55 15.86 -13.64 12.06
CA ALA A 55 16.64 -13.29 10.88
C ALA A 55 15.80 -13.03 9.63
N TYR A 56 14.53 -13.48 9.56
CA TYR A 56 13.66 -13.12 8.47
C TYR A 56 13.27 -11.64 8.54
N LYS A 57 13.85 -10.87 7.67
CA LYS A 57 13.55 -9.44 7.56
C LYS A 57 12.43 -9.22 6.55
N CYS A 58 11.20 -9.13 7.02
CA CYS A 58 10.11 -8.63 6.20
C CYS A 58 10.51 -7.26 5.61
N PRO A 59 10.45 -7.05 4.28
CA PRO A 59 10.83 -5.78 3.67
C PRO A 59 9.94 -4.62 4.16
N TYR A 60 8.76 -4.92 4.66
CA TYR A 60 7.83 -3.93 5.20
C TYR A 60 8.05 -3.64 6.68
N GLY A 61 8.83 -4.44 7.39
CA GLY A 61 9.14 -4.21 8.81
C GLY A 61 8.64 -5.32 9.73
N LYS A 62 8.48 -5.00 11.00
CA LYS A 62 8.02 -5.89 12.10
C LYS A 62 6.84 -5.23 12.82
N PRO A 63 6.09 -5.97 13.66
CA PRO A 63 5.08 -5.37 14.51
C PRO A 63 5.64 -4.18 15.31
N GLY A 64 4.91 -3.08 15.34
CA GLY A 64 5.30 -1.80 15.90
C GLY A 64 6.02 -0.85 14.93
N ASP A 65 6.52 -1.32 13.78
CA ASP A 65 7.02 -0.43 12.72
C ASP A 65 5.85 0.27 12.01
N ARG A 66 6.14 1.37 11.30
CA ARG A 66 5.15 2.17 10.62
C ARG A 66 5.34 2.14 9.09
N LEU A 67 4.22 2.19 8.39
CA LEU A 67 4.16 2.26 6.93
C LEU A 67 3.54 3.59 6.51
N TRP A 68 4.30 4.43 5.82
CA TRP A 68 3.72 5.62 5.22
C TRP A 68 3.26 5.32 3.79
N VAL A 69 2.00 5.67 3.53
CA VAL A 69 1.33 5.32 2.28
C VAL A 69 1.79 6.24 1.16
N ARG A 70 2.15 5.65 0.03
CA ARG A 70 2.43 6.33 -1.23
C ARG A 70 1.25 6.09 -2.16
N GLU A 71 0.63 7.16 -2.60
CA GLU A 71 -0.49 7.17 -3.55
C GLU A 71 -0.19 8.13 -4.70
N THR A 72 -0.96 8.06 -5.78
CA THR A 72 -0.86 9.06 -6.85
C THR A 72 -1.20 10.42 -6.28
N TRP A 73 -0.31 11.37 -6.47
CA TRP A 73 -0.34 12.69 -5.86
C TRP A 73 -0.01 13.78 -6.87
N GLY A 74 -0.34 15.00 -6.55
CA GLY A 74 -0.05 16.16 -7.39
C GLY A 74 0.18 17.39 -6.56
N LEU A 75 0.67 18.43 -7.20
CA LEU A 75 0.79 19.76 -6.66
C LEU A 75 -0.18 20.67 -7.39
N MET A 76 -0.99 21.41 -6.65
CA MET A 76 -1.79 22.51 -7.17
C MET A 76 -1.16 23.83 -6.73
N ALA A 77 -0.97 24.74 -7.66
CA ALA A 77 -0.54 26.09 -7.32
C ALA A 77 -1.61 26.78 -6.46
N ASN A 78 -1.19 27.45 -5.42
CA ASN A 78 -2.08 28.09 -4.46
C ASN A 78 -2.80 29.35 -5.02
N HIS A 79 -2.35 29.86 -6.16
CA HIS A 79 -2.94 30.98 -6.94
C HIS A 79 -2.39 30.97 -8.37
N ASP A 80 -3.06 31.67 -9.30
CA ASP A 80 -2.81 31.89 -10.73
C ASP A 80 -1.37 31.78 -11.26
N VAL A 81 -0.75 30.64 -11.07
CA VAL A 81 0.60 30.39 -11.58
C VAL A 81 0.46 29.66 -12.92
N THR A 82 0.77 30.41 -13.95
CA THR A 82 0.71 30.02 -15.36
C THR A 82 1.62 28.85 -15.72
N ASP A 83 1.33 28.19 -16.83
CA ASP A 83 1.91 26.95 -17.41
C ASP A 83 3.45 26.80 -17.41
N TRP A 84 4.23 27.87 -17.19
CA TRP A 84 5.69 27.82 -17.24
C TRP A 84 6.36 27.13 -16.03
N PHE A 85 5.61 26.85 -14.97
CA PHE A 85 6.11 26.18 -13.77
C PHE A 85 6.28 24.67 -13.90
N ARG A 86 5.85 24.09 -15.03
CA ARG A 86 5.83 22.65 -15.27
C ARG A 86 7.20 21.98 -15.08
N ASP A 87 8.26 22.64 -15.50
CA ASP A 87 9.62 22.10 -15.49
C ASP A 87 10.47 22.62 -14.32
N SER A 88 9.98 23.59 -13.58
CA SER A 88 10.75 24.33 -12.56
C SER A 88 10.68 23.75 -11.14
N ILE A 89 9.88 22.70 -10.90
CA ILE A 89 9.74 22.07 -9.56
C ILE A 89 10.97 21.24 -9.19
N VAL A 90 11.83 20.95 -10.17
CA VAL A 90 13.07 20.22 -9.94
C VAL A 90 14.08 21.16 -9.28
N GLY A 91 14.43 20.87 -8.02
CA GLY A 91 15.42 21.66 -7.27
C GLY A 91 14.84 22.66 -6.27
N ILE A 92 13.51 22.83 -6.21
CA ILE A 92 12.89 23.67 -5.17
C ILE A 92 12.97 22.97 -3.81
N PRO A 93 13.44 23.62 -2.75
CA PRO A 93 13.48 23.07 -1.40
C PRO A 93 12.08 22.64 -0.91
N GLU A 94 12.01 21.57 -0.12
CA GLU A 94 10.75 21.03 0.42
C GLU A 94 9.96 22.07 1.21
N SER A 95 10.63 22.94 1.96
CA SER A 95 10.01 24.03 2.73
C SER A 95 9.25 24.99 1.83
N GLU A 96 9.84 25.38 0.71
CA GLU A 96 9.26 26.29 -0.26
C GLU A 96 8.10 25.64 -1.04
N LEU A 97 8.23 24.34 -1.38
CA LEU A 97 7.14 23.59 -2.02
C LEU A 97 5.88 23.53 -1.14
N ARG A 98 6.03 23.43 0.17
CA ARG A 98 4.90 23.40 1.11
C ARG A 98 4.18 24.73 1.23
N GLU A 99 4.88 25.85 1.06
CA GLU A 99 4.31 27.18 1.14
C GLU A 99 3.59 27.57 -0.15
N LEU A 100 4.16 27.20 -1.30
CA LEU A 100 3.67 27.62 -2.61
C LEU A 100 2.60 26.69 -3.20
N TYR A 101 2.55 25.44 -2.76
CA TYR A 101 1.69 24.43 -3.38
C TYR A 101 0.86 23.65 -2.36
N LEU A 102 -0.38 23.37 -2.77
CA LEU A 102 -1.23 22.39 -2.09
C LEU A 102 -0.95 21.00 -2.63
N VAL A 103 -0.77 20.05 -1.71
CA VAL A 103 -0.65 18.63 -2.08
C VAL A 103 -2.03 18.04 -2.32
N GLU A 104 -2.26 17.60 -3.53
CA GLU A 104 -3.47 16.90 -3.91
C GLU A 104 -3.22 15.40 -4.03
N HIS A 105 -4.25 14.63 -3.73
CA HIS A 105 -4.20 13.17 -3.74
C HIS A 105 -5.29 12.62 -4.65
N ALA A 106 -4.90 11.87 -5.67
CA ALA A 106 -5.84 11.35 -6.67
C ALA A 106 -6.97 10.50 -6.07
N ALA A 107 -6.72 9.87 -4.92
CA ALA A 107 -7.76 9.11 -4.21
C ALA A 107 -8.94 9.94 -3.70
N ASN A 108 -8.81 11.27 -3.59
CA ASN A 108 -9.91 12.16 -3.22
C ASN A 108 -10.91 12.35 -4.35
N TRP A 109 -10.50 12.12 -5.58
CA TRP A 109 -11.26 12.45 -6.77
C TRP A 109 -11.76 11.18 -7.45
N ARG A 110 -13.00 11.20 -7.95
CA ARG A 110 -13.51 10.14 -8.84
C ARG A 110 -12.84 10.22 -10.21
N ILE A 111 -12.58 11.46 -10.65
CA ILE A 111 -11.81 11.80 -11.85
C ILE A 111 -10.74 12.78 -11.39
N PRO A 112 -9.45 12.51 -11.62
CA PRO A 112 -8.39 13.44 -11.24
C PRO A 112 -8.62 14.81 -11.88
N SER A 113 -8.40 15.88 -11.12
CA SER A 113 -8.49 17.26 -11.63
C SER A 113 -7.47 17.48 -12.75
N GLU A 114 -7.90 18.10 -13.84
CA GLU A 114 -6.99 18.48 -14.95
C GLU A 114 -6.00 19.59 -14.54
N SER A 115 -6.33 20.35 -13.51
CA SER A 115 -5.48 21.44 -13.00
C SER A 115 -4.34 20.98 -12.09
N ALA A 116 -4.30 19.70 -11.68
CA ALA A 116 -3.24 19.16 -10.84
C ALA A 116 -2.18 18.43 -11.67
N TYR A 117 -0.91 18.70 -11.37
CA TYR A 117 0.22 17.95 -11.94
C TYR A 117 0.36 16.61 -11.23
N TRP A 118 -0.28 15.57 -11.80
CA TRP A 118 -0.28 14.24 -11.24
C TRP A 118 1.06 13.51 -11.42
N ARG A 119 1.54 12.94 -10.35
CA ARG A 119 2.76 12.14 -10.29
C ARG A 119 2.46 10.72 -9.83
N PRO A 120 3.13 9.72 -10.41
CA PRO A 120 3.02 8.34 -9.94
C PRO A 120 3.38 8.20 -8.46
N SER A 121 2.71 7.28 -7.78
CA SER A 121 2.91 7.00 -6.35
C SER A 121 4.36 6.66 -5.98
N ILE A 122 5.14 6.06 -6.90
CA ILE A 122 6.56 5.74 -6.68
C ILE A 122 7.45 6.98 -6.46
N HIS A 123 7.00 8.15 -6.88
CA HIS A 123 7.71 9.41 -6.72
C HIS A 123 7.20 10.27 -5.56
N MET A 124 6.23 9.76 -4.78
CA MET A 124 5.70 10.50 -3.64
C MET A 124 6.74 10.58 -2.53
N PRO A 125 7.14 11.79 -2.09
CA PRO A 125 8.06 11.94 -0.97
C PRO A 125 7.33 11.73 0.37
N ARG A 126 8.09 11.51 1.46
CA ARG A 126 7.51 11.26 2.78
C ARG A 126 6.63 12.42 3.28
N TRP A 127 7.05 13.65 3.02
CA TRP A 127 6.33 14.85 3.46
C TRP A 127 4.95 15.02 2.82
N ALA A 128 4.75 14.50 1.60
CA ALA A 128 3.47 14.56 0.90
C ALA A 128 2.49 13.45 1.34
N SER A 129 2.98 12.45 2.09
CA SER A 129 2.13 11.38 2.59
C SER A 129 1.29 11.83 3.77
N ARG A 130 0.00 11.57 3.70
CA ARG A 130 -1.01 11.91 4.71
C ARG A 130 -1.47 10.72 5.56
N ILE A 131 -1.05 9.49 5.23
CA ILE A 131 -1.48 8.27 5.89
C ILE A 131 -0.25 7.53 6.41
N THR A 132 -0.25 7.26 7.71
CA THR A 132 0.73 6.39 8.36
C THR A 132 -0.03 5.26 9.04
N LEU A 133 0.38 4.02 8.75
CA LEU A 133 -0.20 2.80 9.28
C LEU A 133 0.81 2.16 10.23
N GLU A 134 0.34 1.53 11.29
CA GLU A 134 1.16 0.71 12.17
C GLU A 134 1.03 -0.77 11.78
N ILE A 135 2.13 -1.49 11.78
CA ILE A 135 2.12 -2.95 11.61
C ILE A 135 1.74 -3.58 12.93
N VAL A 136 0.54 -4.15 13.01
CA VAL A 136 0.06 -4.84 14.21
C VAL A 136 0.56 -6.28 14.25
N SER A 137 0.51 -6.98 13.11
CA SER A 137 0.93 -8.38 12.99
C SER A 137 1.40 -8.70 11.59
N LEU A 138 2.20 -9.77 11.48
CA LEU A 138 2.64 -10.35 10.22
C LEU A 138 2.27 -11.82 10.20
N ARG A 139 1.81 -12.29 9.05
CA ARG A 139 1.54 -13.72 8.78
C ARG A 139 2.17 -14.10 7.46
N VAL A 140 2.62 -15.32 7.36
CA VAL A 140 3.06 -15.94 6.09
C VAL A 140 2.10 -17.08 5.79
N GLU A 141 1.45 -17.01 4.65
CA GLU A 141 0.44 -18.01 4.26
C GLU A 141 0.42 -18.22 2.75
N LYS A 142 -0.23 -19.29 2.30
CA LYS A 142 -0.54 -19.45 0.88
C LYS A 142 -1.64 -18.48 0.49
N LEU A 143 -1.50 -17.85 -0.68
CA LEU A 143 -2.45 -16.85 -1.19
C LEU A 143 -3.90 -17.34 -1.15
N GLN A 144 -4.12 -18.58 -1.56
CA GLN A 144 -5.48 -19.17 -1.62
C GLN A 144 -6.03 -19.58 -0.25
N ASN A 145 -5.26 -19.46 0.84
CA ASN A 145 -5.78 -19.66 2.19
C ASN A 145 -6.57 -18.44 2.72
N ILE A 146 -6.68 -17.39 1.91
CA ILE A 146 -7.48 -16.22 2.26
C ILE A 146 -8.91 -16.61 2.66
N SER A 147 -9.35 -16.14 3.82
CA SER A 147 -10.72 -16.31 4.29
C SER A 147 -11.66 -15.25 3.68
N ASN A 148 -12.96 -15.45 3.83
CA ASN A 148 -13.92 -14.41 3.42
C ASN A 148 -13.77 -13.13 4.25
N GLU A 149 -13.46 -13.25 5.53
CA GLU A 149 -13.20 -12.10 6.40
C GLU A 149 -11.95 -11.34 5.95
N ASP A 150 -10.90 -12.05 5.57
CA ASP A 150 -9.69 -11.43 5.02
C ASP A 150 -9.98 -10.66 3.72
N CYS A 151 -10.89 -11.15 2.87
CA CYS A 151 -11.28 -10.40 1.67
C CYS A 151 -11.93 -9.03 2.03
N TRP A 152 -12.72 -8.98 3.10
CA TRP A 152 -13.24 -7.72 3.62
C TRP A 152 -12.13 -6.81 4.12
N ASN A 153 -11.22 -7.37 4.90
CA ASN A 153 -10.09 -6.66 5.48
C ASN A 153 -9.08 -6.19 4.42
N GLU A 154 -9.06 -6.81 3.25
CA GLU A 154 -8.31 -6.30 2.07
C GLU A 154 -8.97 -5.10 1.39
N GLY A 155 -10.15 -4.68 1.87
CA GLY A 155 -10.85 -3.48 1.41
C GLY A 155 -11.94 -3.75 0.38
N MET A 156 -12.43 -4.97 0.29
CA MET A 156 -13.60 -5.28 -0.53
C MET A 156 -14.74 -4.35 -0.20
N CYS A 157 -15.38 -3.80 -1.24
CA CYS A 157 -16.60 -3.03 -1.13
C CYS A 157 -17.62 -3.63 -2.09
N ASP A 158 -18.61 -4.28 -1.56
CA ASP A 158 -19.79 -4.61 -2.33
C ASP A 158 -20.98 -3.77 -1.84
N ALA A 159 -21.10 -2.59 -2.40
CA ALA A 159 -22.23 -1.70 -2.11
C ALA A 159 -23.55 -2.24 -2.70
N THR A 160 -23.48 -3.29 -3.54
CA THR A 160 -24.63 -3.82 -4.29
C THR A 160 -25.14 -5.14 -3.74
N ASN A 161 -24.39 -5.80 -2.84
CA ASN A 161 -24.79 -7.08 -2.25
C ASN A 161 -25.06 -6.96 -0.74
N PRO A 162 -26.34 -6.77 -0.34
CA PRO A 162 -26.71 -6.69 1.06
C PRO A 162 -26.46 -8.00 1.85
N GLU A 163 -26.29 -9.14 1.19
CA GLU A 163 -25.96 -10.41 1.84
C GLU A 163 -24.47 -10.60 2.12
N ARG A 164 -23.63 -9.61 1.73
CA ARG A 164 -22.20 -9.54 2.06
C ARG A 164 -21.45 -10.88 1.98
N LYS A 165 -21.64 -11.63 0.91
CA LYS A 165 -20.79 -12.80 0.66
C LYS A 165 -19.44 -12.28 0.16
N ALA A 166 -18.52 -12.04 1.10
CA ALA A 166 -17.13 -11.80 0.80
C ALA A 166 -16.64 -12.90 -0.15
N ASN A 167 -16.20 -12.51 -1.30
CA ASN A 167 -16.04 -13.42 -2.40
C ASN A 167 -14.56 -13.54 -2.74
N ARG A 168 -13.98 -14.71 -2.49
CA ARG A 168 -12.61 -15.05 -2.93
C ARG A 168 -12.39 -14.76 -4.42
N LYS A 169 -13.45 -14.84 -5.23
CA LYS A 169 -13.41 -14.49 -6.65
C LYS A 169 -13.04 -13.01 -6.85
N TRP A 170 -13.65 -12.09 -6.11
CA TRP A 170 -13.28 -10.67 -6.15
C TRP A 170 -11.79 -10.47 -5.81
N PHE A 171 -11.31 -11.16 -4.78
CA PHE A 171 -9.90 -11.01 -4.39
C PHE A 171 -8.96 -11.62 -5.44
N SER A 172 -9.32 -12.76 -6.05
CA SER A 172 -8.52 -13.33 -7.15
C SER A 172 -8.43 -12.38 -8.34
N GLU A 173 -9.53 -11.76 -8.74
CA GLU A 173 -9.55 -10.76 -9.82
C GLU A 173 -8.70 -9.53 -9.48
N LEU A 174 -8.79 -9.03 -8.24
CA LEU A 174 -7.95 -7.94 -7.76
C LEU A 174 -6.46 -8.35 -7.76
N TRP A 175 -6.14 -9.55 -7.28
CA TRP A 175 -4.77 -10.06 -7.24
C TRP A 175 -4.17 -10.16 -8.64
N GLU A 176 -4.89 -10.73 -9.59
CA GLU A 176 -4.44 -10.86 -10.98
C GLU A 176 -4.31 -9.52 -11.68
N SER A 177 -5.15 -8.56 -11.37
CA SER A 177 -5.01 -7.19 -11.91
C SER A 177 -3.70 -6.50 -11.49
N ILE A 178 -3.13 -6.91 -10.35
CA ILE A 178 -1.89 -6.32 -9.80
C ILE A 178 -0.65 -7.14 -10.19
N ASN A 179 -0.77 -8.48 -10.16
CA ASN A 179 0.36 -9.40 -10.29
C ASN A 179 0.40 -10.14 -11.64
N GLY A 180 -0.59 -9.91 -12.51
CA GLY A 180 -0.72 -10.53 -13.83
C GLY A 180 -1.65 -11.75 -13.84
N LEU A 181 -2.20 -12.04 -15.02
CA LEU A 181 -3.11 -13.17 -15.24
C LEU A 181 -2.43 -14.50 -14.89
N GLY A 182 -3.19 -15.41 -14.25
CA GLY A 182 -2.70 -16.71 -13.80
C GLY A 182 -1.88 -16.67 -12.51
N SER A 183 -1.59 -15.49 -11.97
CA SER A 183 -0.83 -15.36 -10.70
C SER A 183 -1.59 -15.89 -9.49
N TRP A 184 -2.91 -15.96 -9.57
CA TRP A 184 -3.74 -16.58 -8.54
C TRP A 184 -3.53 -18.10 -8.48
N ASP A 185 -3.48 -18.76 -9.65
CA ASP A 185 -3.36 -20.23 -9.74
C ASP A 185 -1.98 -20.74 -9.30
N LEU A 186 -0.96 -19.89 -9.36
CA LEU A 186 0.37 -20.20 -8.83
C LEU A 186 0.35 -20.36 -7.30
N ASN A 187 -0.69 -19.88 -6.64
CA ASN A 187 -0.86 -19.94 -5.20
C ASN A 187 0.44 -19.63 -4.43
N PRO A 188 1.05 -18.45 -4.66
CA PRO A 188 2.33 -18.11 -4.06
C PRO A 188 2.22 -17.92 -2.54
N TRP A 189 3.39 -17.84 -1.90
CA TRP A 189 3.48 -17.39 -0.52
C TRP A 189 3.36 -15.85 -0.44
N VAL A 190 2.58 -15.38 0.51
CA VAL A 190 2.28 -13.97 0.78
C VAL A 190 2.44 -13.66 2.25
#